data_84c15d0d8720120c0bedbdd505b7ca76
#
_entry.id   84c15d0d8720120c0bedbdd505b7ca76
#
_cell.length_a   1.000
_cell.length_b   1.000
_cell.length_c   1.000
_cell.angle_alpha   90.00
_cell.angle_beta   90.00
_cell.angle_gamma   90.00
#
_symmetry.space_group_name_H-M   'P 1'
#
loop_
_entity.id
_entity.type
_entity.pdbx_description
1 polymer ?
#
loop_
_entity_poly.entity_id
_entity_poly.type
_entity_poly.pdbx_seq_one_letter_code
_entity_poly.pdbx_strand_id
1 'polypeptide(L)'
;MAKMTVDDIKVSGKKVLVRCDFNVPMKDGKITNDKRIVAALPTIKKLIADGGRVILCSHLGKPKNGPEAKFSLAPVAARLSEYLGKPVVFADDDTVVGENAKAAVAAMKDGDVVLLQNTRFRKEETKNIEDFSKELASLADCYVDDAFGSCHRAHCSTEGVTKFLSPCVAGYLIGKELDIMGKALENPDRPFVAVLGGAKVADKLNVIENLLEKVDTLIIGGGMAYTFLKAKGYGVGKSLLDETKIEYCRNMMAKADEKGIKLLLPIDIVCIKDFPDPIDAAVETVTVDADKIPADMEGCDIGPKTCELYAAAVKEAKTVIWNGPMGVFENPTLAAGTLAVAQAMADSDAVTIIGGGDSAAAVEQMGLGDKMTHISTGGGASLEYLEGKVLPGVACLDEK
;
A
#
# COMPACT_ATOMS: atom_id res chain seq x y z
N MET A 1 16.01 -11.87 -6.74
CA MET A 1 15.93 -12.58 -8.05
C MET A 1 14.61 -12.19 -8.71
N ALA A 2 14.59 -12.08 -10.05
CA ALA A 2 13.39 -11.70 -10.80
C ALA A 2 12.34 -12.83 -10.73
N LYS A 3 11.09 -12.50 -10.46
CA LYS A 3 9.99 -13.46 -10.42
C LYS A 3 9.44 -13.72 -11.83
N MET A 4 9.01 -14.95 -12.09
CA MET A 4 8.23 -15.27 -13.28
C MET A 4 6.93 -14.47 -13.28
N THR A 5 6.46 -14.09 -14.47
CA THR A 5 5.23 -13.31 -14.66
C THR A 5 4.26 -14.07 -15.58
N VAL A 6 3.06 -13.52 -15.75
CA VAL A 6 2.06 -14.06 -16.69
C VAL A 6 2.57 -14.19 -18.12
N ASP A 7 3.62 -13.46 -18.51
CA ASP A 7 4.24 -13.57 -19.85
C ASP A 7 5.17 -14.79 -20.00
N ASP A 8 5.59 -15.37 -18.87
CA ASP A 8 6.52 -16.51 -18.87
C ASP A 8 5.79 -17.86 -18.88
N ILE A 9 4.45 -17.88 -18.88
CA ILE A 9 3.64 -19.11 -18.84
C ILE A 9 2.67 -19.23 -20.03
N LYS A 10 2.30 -20.47 -20.38
CA LYS A 10 1.28 -20.77 -21.39
C LYS A 10 0.00 -21.25 -20.68
N VAL A 11 -1.09 -20.52 -20.90
CA VAL A 11 -2.36 -20.76 -20.19
C VAL A 11 -3.51 -21.22 -21.09
N SER A 12 -3.30 -21.32 -22.41
CA SER A 12 -4.34 -21.78 -23.35
C SER A 12 -4.91 -23.13 -22.92
N GLY A 13 -6.23 -23.20 -22.74
CA GLY A 13 -6.94 -24.39 -22.28
C GLY A 13 -6.76 -24.73 -20.79
N LYS A 14 -5.96 -23.96 -20.04
CA LYS A 14 -5.72 -24.20 -18.61
C LYS A 14 -6.65 -23.38 -17.74
N LYS A 15 -7.00 -23.94 -16.59
CA LYS A 15 -7.65 -23.22 -15.49
C LYS A 15 -6.59 -22.48 -14.67
N VAL A 16 -6.73 -21.18 -14.55
CA VAL A 16 -5.77 -20.29 -13.89
C VAL A 16 -6.42 -19.67 -12.66
N LEU A 17 -5.96 -20.03 -11.48
CA LEU A 17 -6.39 -19.35 -10.24
C LEU A 17 -5.63 -18.04 -10.11
N VAL A 18 -6.35 -16.92 -10.07
CA VAL A 18 -5.77 -15.57 -9.97
C VAL A 18 -6.19 -14.93 -8.66
N ARG A 19 -5.24 -14.62 -7.81
CA ARG A 19 -5.47 -13.86 -6.58
C ARG A 19 -5.44 -12.37 -6.89
N CYS A 20 -6.58 -11.71 -6.71
CA CYS A 20 -6.74 -10.27 -6.87
C CYS A 20 -7.02 -9.58 -5.53
N ASP A 21 -6.78 -8.29 -5.43
CA ASP A 21 -7.22 -7.48 -4.30
C ASP A 21 -8.47 -6.67 -4.67
N PHE A 22 -9.63 -7.26 -4.46
CA PHE A 22 -10.94 -6.63 -4.65
C PHE A 22 -11.55 -6.15 -3.33
N ASN A 23 -10.71 -5.86 -2.34
CA ASN A 23 -11.14 -5.27 -1.09
C ASN A 23 -11.46 -3.77 -1.29
N VAL A 24 -12.50 -3.52 -2.08
CA VAL A 24 -12.97 -2.18 -2.45
C VAL A 24 -13.85 -1.58 -1.34
N PRO A 25 -13.86 -0.24 -1.17
CA PRO A 25 -14.79 0.40 -0.27
C PRO A 25 -16.23 0.30 -0.79
N MET A 26 -17.14 -0.04 0.11
CA MET A 26 -18.56 -0.25 -0.16
C MET A 26 -19.41 0.68 0.70
N LYS A 27 -20.47 1.24 0.11
CA LYS A 27 -21.52 1.97 0.83
C LYS A 27 -22.89 1.55 0.27
N ASP A 28 -23.78 1.12 1.15
CA ASP A 28 -25.15 0.69 0.79
C ASP A 28 -25.17 -0.35 -0.35
N GLY A 29 -24.24 -1.32 -0.30
CA GLY A 29 -24.11 -2.38 -1.30
C GLY A 29 -23.50 -1.95 -2.64
N LYS A 30 -23.05 -0.70 -2.77
CA LYS A 30 -22.41 -0.15 -3.98
C LYS A 30 -20.94 0.11 -3.77
N ILE A 31 -20.14 -0.16 -4.79
CA ILE A 31 -18.71 0.15 -4.82
C ILE A 31 -18.55 1.67 -4.95
N THR A 32 -17.84 2.30 -4.01
CA THR A 32 -17.58 3.75 -4.02
C THR A 32 -16.24 4.11 -4.65
N ASN A 33 -15.32 3.16 -4.76
CA ASN A 33 -14.05 3.31 -5.47
C ASN A 33 -13.63 1.95 -6.04
N ASP A 34 -13.40 1.87 -7.32
CA ASP A 34 -13.09 0.63 -8.05
C ASP A 34 -11.64 0.56 -8.58
N LYS A 35 -10.75 1.45 -8.13
CA LYS A 35 -9.34 1.49 -8.58
C LYS A 35 -8.64 0.14 -8.46
N ARG A 36 -8.94 -0.65 -7.42
CA ARG A 36 -8.37 -1.99 -7.24
C ARG A 36 -8.85 -2.99 -8.29
N ILE A 37 -10.10 -2.87 -8.72
CA ILE A 37 -10.62 -3.68 -9.83
C ILE A 37 -9.91 -3.31 -11.11
N VAL A 38 -9.82 -2.01 -11.40
CA VAL A 38 -9.13 -1.49 -12.61
C VAL A 38 -7.67 -1.92 -12.64
N ALA A 39 -6.97 -1.90 -11.51
CA ALA A 39 -5.57 -2.31 -11.42
C ALA A 39 -5.32 -3.78 -11.77
N ALA A 40 -6.28 -4.68 -11.55
CA ALA A 40 -6.19 -6.10 -11.89
C ALA A 40 -6.56 -6.40 -13.36
N LEU A 41 -7.21 -5.48 -14.06
CA LEU A 41 -7.70 -5.73 -15.44
C LEU A 41 -6.59 -6.10 -16.44
N PRO A 42 -5.40 -5.51 -16.44
CA PRO A 42 -4.34 -5.88 -17.37
C PRO A 42 -4.00 -7.38 -17.31
N THR A 43 -3.79 -7.91 -16.12
CA THR A 43 -3.51 -9.34 -15.89
C THR A 43 -4.68 -10.23 -16.33
N ILE A 44 -5.90 -9.86 -15.94
CA ILE A 44 -7.11 -10.63 -16.30
C ILE A 44 -7.30 -10.66 -17.83
N LYS A 45 -7.17 -9.50 -18.50
CA LYS A 45 -7.31 -9.40 -19.96
C LYS A 45 -6.24 -10.18 -20.70
N LYS A 46 -4.99 -10.18 -20.21
CA LYS A 46 -3.88 -10.98 -20.77
C LYS A 46 -4.21 -12.46 -20.72
N LEU A 47 -4.62 -12.97 -19.57
CA LEU A 47 -4.95 -14.38 -19.38
C LEU A 47 -6.16 -14.82 -20.25
N ILE A 48 -7.17 -13.96 -20.39
CA ILE A 48 -8.30 -14.19 -21.31
C ILE A 48 -7.83 -14.26 -22.77
N ALA A 49 -6.99 -13.30 -23.20
CA ALA A 49 -6.49 -13.23 -24.56
C ALA A 49 -5.63 -14.43 -24.92
N ASP A 50 -4.91 -15.00 -23.96
CA ASP A 50 -4.10 -16.20 -24.11
C ASP A 50 -4.90 -17.50 -24.05
N GLY A 51 -6.25 -17.43 -23.98
CA GLY A 51 -7.14 -18.58 -23.95
C GLY A 51 -7.19 -19.31 -22.60
N GLY A 52 -6.80 -18.65 -21.52
CA GLY A 52 -6.93 -19.18 -20.15
C GLY A 52 -8.38 -19.19 -19.67
N ARG A 53 -8.73 -20.15 -18.81
CA ARG A 53 -9.98 -20.18 -18.05
C ARG A 53 -9.70 -19.55 -16.70
N VAL A 54 -10.15 -18.29 -16.52
CA VAL A 54 -9.71 -17.42 -15.44
C VAL A 54 -10.60 -17.56 -14.22
N ILE A 55 -10.06 -18.07 -13.11
CA ILE A 55 -10.75 -18.22 -11.82
C ILE A 55 -10.21 -17.15 -10.87
N LEU A 56 -11.01 -16.13 -10.59
CA LEU A 56 -10.63 -15.03 -9.70
C LEU A 56 -10.99 -15.37 -8.27
N CYS A 57 -10.09 -15.07 -7.33
CA CYS A 57 -10.36 -15.12 -5.91
C CYS A 57 -9.86 -13.84 -5.20
N SER A 58 -10.59 -13.41 -4.19
CA SER A 58 -10.23 -12.23 -3.40
C SER A 58 -10.89 -12.27 -2.03
N HIS A 59 -10.40 -11.43 -1.14
CA HIS A 59 -11.10 -11.08 0.09
C HIS A 59 -11.85 -9.76 -0.05
N LEU A 60 -12.86 -9.54 0.79
CA LEU A 60 -13.56 -8.27 0.98
C LEU A 60 -13.86 -8.09 2.48
N GLY A 61 -13.37 -6.99 3.05
CA GLY A 61 -13.59 -6.65 4.44
C GLY A 61 -13.01 -7.67 5.44
N LYS A 62 -13.62 -7.69 6.63
CA LYS A 62 -13.22 -8.58 7.74
C LYS A 62 -14.47 -9.24 8.34
N PRO A 63 -15.08 -10.22 7.67
CA PRO A 63 -16.20 -10.98 8.23
C PRO A 63 -15.73 -11.67 9.52
N LYS A 64 -16.53 -11.55 10.59
CA LYS A 64 -16.18 -12.11 11.93
C LYS A 64 -16.87 -13.44 12.18
N ASN A 65 -18.08 -13.61 11.63
CA ASN A 65 -18.97 -14.71 11.94
C ASN A 65 -19.20 -15.67 10.77
N GLY A 66 -18.32 -15.69 9.78
CA GLY A 66 -18.48 -16.43 8.54
C GLY A 66 -19.16 -15.59 7.45
N PRO A 67 -19.95 -16.19 6.55
CA PRO A 67 -20.60 -15.48 5.46
C PRO A 67 -21.53 -14.37 5.95
N GLU A 68 -21.32 -13.16 5.41
CA GLU A 68 -22.14 -11.98 5.65
C GLU A 68 -22.39 -11.27 4.32
N ALA A 69 -23.67 -11.05 3.96
CA ALA A 69 -24.08 -10.49 2.65
C ALA A 69 -23.36 -9.17 2.29
N LYS A 70 -23.09 -8.31 3.27
CA LYS A 70 -22.36 -7.04 3.05
C LYS A 70 -20.91 -7.22 2.58
N PHE A 71 -20.34 -8.42 2.73
CA PHE A 71 -19.00 -8.78 2.30
C PHE A 71 -19.01 -9.76 1.10
N SER A 72 -20.16 -9.93 0.43
CA SER A 72 -20.24 -10.69 -0.80
C SER A 72 -19.52 -9.99 -1.95
N LEU A 73 -18.81 -10.75 -2.79
CA LEU A 73 -18.15 -10.26 -4.00
C LEU A 73 -19.09 -10.14 -5.21
N ALA A 74 -20.39 -10.38 -5.07
CA ALA A 74 -21.36 -10.23 -6.17
C ALA A 74 -21.31 -8.84 -6.85
N PRO A 75 -21.24 -7.70 -6.15
CA PRO A 75 -21.08 -6.39 -6.78
C PRO A 75 -19.78 -6.26 -7.59
N VAL A 76 -18.70 -6.92 -7.16
CA VAL A 76 -17.41 -6.95 -7.88
C VAL A 76 -17.53 -7.73 -9.18
N ALA A 77 -18.23 -8.87 -9.18
CA ALA A 77 -18.48 -9.66 -10.40
C ALA A 77 -19.26 -8.85 -11.44
N ALA A 78 -20.30 -8.12 -11.02
CA ALA A 78 -21.06 -7.22 -11.89
C ALA A 78 -20.15 -6.12 -12.48
N ARG A 79 -19.34 -5.48 -11.66
CA ARG A 79 -18.42 -4.41 -12.10
C ARG A 79 -17.33 -4.92 -13.03
N LEU A 80 -16.77 -6.10 -12.77
CA LEU A 80 -15.84 -6.76 -13.68
C LEU A 80 -16.47 -7.08 -15.04
N SER A 81 -17.72 -7.55 -15.05
CA SER A 81 -18.44 -7.82 -16.31
C SER A 81 -18.57 -6.58 -17.17
N GLU A 82 -18.85 -5.41 -16.57
CA GLU A 82 -18.88 -4.13 -17.28
C GLU A 82 -17.51 -3.78 -17.90
N TYR A 83 -16.41 -3.88 -17.13
CA TYR A 83 -15.07 -3.56 -17.62
C TYR A 83 -14.53 -4.53 -18.66
N LEU A 84 -14.91 -5.80 -18.58
CA LEU A 84 -14.47 -6.82 -19.53
C LEU A 84 -15.35 -6.90 -20.78
N GLY A 85 -16.54 -6.27 -20.76
CA GLY A 85 -17.52 -6.35 -21.85
C GLY A 85 -18.04 -7.76 -22.10
N LYS A 86 -17.98 -8.63 -21.08
CA LYS A 86 -18.41 -10.03 -21.13
C LYS A 86 -18.85 -10.51 -19.75
N PRO A 87 -19.68 -11.56 -19.66
CA PRO A 87 -20.12 -12.10 -18.39
C PRO A 87 -18.93 -12.60 -17.53
N VAL A 88 -18.92 -12.22 -16.26
CA VAL A 88 -18.15 -12.84 -15.20
C VAL A 88 -19.13 -13.67 -14.36
N VAL A 89 -18.95 -14.97 -14.35
CA VAL A 89 -19.82 -15.87 -13.57
C VAL A 89 -19.44 -15.74 -12.10
N PHE A 90 -20.38 -15.29 -11.29
CA PHE A 90 -20.19 -15.26 -9.83
C PHE A 90 -20.55 -16.63 -9.25
N ALA A 91 -19.56 -17.32 -8.69
CA ALA A 91 -19.76 -18.57 -7.99
C ALA A 91 -20.22 -18.28 -6.55
N ASP A 92 -21.52 -18.07 -6.37
CA ASP A 92 -22.12 -17.78 -5.06
C ASP A 92 -22.16 -19.05 -4.21
N ASP A 93 -21.11 -19.19 -3.40
CA ASP A 93 -20.89 -20.36 -2.57
C ASP A 93 -20.24 -19.93 -1.24
N ASP A 94 -21.00 -19.98 -0.17
CA ASP A 94 -20.57 -19.56 1.16
C ASP A 94 -19.36 -20.35 1.69
N THR A 95 -19.12 -21.55 1.16
CA THR A 95 -17.93 -22.35 1.47
C THR A 95 -16.74 -22.04 0.56
N VAL A 96 -16.90 -21.10 -0.39
CA VAL A 96 -15.91 -20.63 -1.38
C VAL A 96 -15.55 -21.69 -2.42
N VAL A 97 -15.34 -22.94 -2.04
CA VAL A 97 -14.98 -24.08 -2.90
C VAL A 97 -16.02 -25.21 -2.75
N GLY A 98 -17.30 -24.86 -2.68
CA GLY A 98 -18.38 -25.83 -2.61
C GLY A 98 -18.89 -26.27 -3.99
N GLU A 99 -20.08 -26.83 -4.00
CA GLU A 99 -20.69 -27.42 -5.21
C GLU A 99 -20.95 -26.37 -6.31
N ASN A 100 -21.41 -25.17 -5.95
CA ASN A 100 -21.65 -24.09 -6.91
C ASN A 100 -20.35 -23.62 -7.56
N ALA A 101 -19.29 -23.47 -6.78
CA ALA A 101 -17.98 -23.06 -7.28
C ALA A 101 -17.39 -24.14 -8.22
N LYS A 102 -17.45 -25.41 -7.83
CA LYS A 102 -16.98 -26.54 -8.66
C LYS A 102 -17.76 -26.65 -9.96
N ALA A 103 -19.09 -26.50 -9.91
CA ALA A 103 -19.94 -26.54 -11.09
C ALA A 103 -19.65 -25.38 -12.05
N ALA A 104 -19.48 -24.14 -11.53
CA ALA A 104 -19.14 -22.99 -12.34
C ALA A 104 -17.77 -23.16 -13.03
N VAL A 105 -16.77 -23.67 -12.31
CA VAL A 105 -15.42 -23.92 -12.85
C VAL A 105 -15.43 -25.10 -13.86
N ALA A 106 -16.20 -26.11 -13.64
CA ALA A 106 -16.32 -27.25 -14.57
C ALA A 106 -16.96 -26.86 -15.92
N ALA A 107 -17.87 -25.88 -15.91
CA ALA A 107 -18.57 -25.40 -17.10
C ALA A 107 -17.72 -24.41 -17.96
N MET A 108 -16.57 -23.95 -17.49
CA MET A 108 -15.74 -22.95 -18.18
C MET A 108 -15.20 -23.39 -19.51
N LYS A 109 -15.21 -22.50 -20.47
CA LYS A 109 -14.52 -22.57 -21.77
C LYS A 109 -13.34 -21.61 -21.78
N ASP A 110 -12.47 -21.74 -22.78
CA ASP A 110 -11.32 -20.87 -22.96
C ASP A 110 -11.75 -19.39 -23.05
N GLY A 111 -11.12 -18.57 -22.27
CA GLY A 111 -11.45 -17.14 -22.13
C GLY A 111 -12.58 -16.82 -21.16
N ASP A 112 -13.27 -17.80 -20.58
CA ASP A 112 -14.30 -17.53 -19.56
C ASP A 112 -13.67 -17.06 -18.24
N VAL A 113 -14.50 -16.33 -17.47
CA VAL A 113 -14.10 -15.78 -16.16
C VAL A 113 -15.13 -16.19 -15.11
N VAL A 114 -14.64 -16.76 -14.02
CA VAL A 114 -15.41 -17.07 -12.81
C VAL A 114 -14.82 -16.28 -11.65
N LEU A 115 -15.64 -15.64 -10.82
CA LEU A 115 -15.24 -15.05 -9.55
C LEU A 115 -15.80 -15.92 -8.41
N LEU A 116 -14.90 -16.41 -7.56
CA LEU A 116 -15.27 -17.11 -6.32
C LEU A 116 -15.84 -16.15 -5.29
N GLN A 117 -16.58 -16.66 -4.32
CA GLN A 117 -17.02 -15.88 -3.15
C GLN A 117 -15.84 -15.49 -2.25
N ASN A 118 -16.07 -14.54 -1.36
CA ASN A 118 -15.07 -13.97 -0.45
C ASN A 118 -14.28 -15.06 0.30
N THR A 119 -12.98 -15.15 0.06
CA THR A 119 -12.12 -16.18 0.68
C THR A 119 -12.16 -16.16 2.20
N ARG A 120 -12.43 -14.98 2.81
CA ARG A 120 -12.54 -14.81 4.27
C ARG A 120 -13.88 -15.27 4.85
N PHE A 121 -14.79 -15.80 4.05
CA PHE A 121 -15.93 -16.54 4.58
C PHE A 121 -15.47 -17.84 5.23
N ARG A 122 -14.29 -18.33 4.83
CA ARG A 122 -13.58 -19.44 5.47
C ARG A 122 -12.59 -18.91 6.50
N LYS A 123 -12.72 -19.36 7.75
CA LYS A 123 -11.80 -19.01 8.86
C LYS A 123 -10.39 -19.53 8.64
N GLU A 124 -10.26 -20.57 7.84
CA GLU A 124 -9.02 -21.21 7.43
C GLU A 124 -8.14 -20.27 6.61
N GLU A 125 -8.73 -19.37 5.83
CA GLU A 125 -8.04 -18.44 4.91
C GLU A 125 -6.89 -17.69 5.61
N THR A 126 -7.23 -16.98 6.69
CA THR A 126 -6.24 -16.12 7.38
C THR A 126 -5.27 -16.90 8.28
N LYS A 127 -5.55 -18.16 8.53
CA LYS A 127 -4.70 -19.07 9.31
C LYS A 127 -3.81 -19.93 8.43
N ASN A 128 -3.91 -19.79 7.12
CA ASN A 128 -3.15 -20.56 6.14
C ASN A 128 -3.29 -22.09 6.33
N ILE A 129 -4.53 -22.55 6.57
CA ILE A 129 -4.80 -23.96 6.81
C ILE A 129 -4.69 -24.75 5.49
N GLU A 130 -3.89 -25.81 5.53
CA GLU A 130 -3.49 -26.61 4.38
C GLU A 130 -4.69 -27.16 3.59
N ASP A 131 -5.71 -27.68 4.28
CA ASP A 131 -6.88 -28.28 3.62
C ASP A 131 -7.61 -27.28 2.73
N PHE A 132 -7.84 -26.03 3.20
CA PHE A 132 -8.46 -25.02 2.37
C PHE A 132 -7.55 -24.58 1.21
N SER A 133 -6.24 -24.54 1.42
CA SER A 133 -5.27 -24.30 0.35
C SER A 133 -5.34 -25.37 -0.74
N LYS A 134 -5.47 -26.65 -0.37
CA LYS A 134 -5.70 -27.78 -1.29
C LYS A 134 -7.03 -27.67 -2.03
N GLU A 135 -8.10 -27.29 -1.32
CA GLU A 135 -9.42 -27.08 -1.95
C GLU A 135 -9.33 -26.00 -3.04
N LEU A 136 -8.73 -24.83 -2.74
CA LEU A 136 -8.52 -23.77 -3.73
C LEU A 136 -7.68 -24.26 -4.92
N ALA A 137 -6.58 -24.94 -4.65
CA ALA A 137 -5.69 -25.47 -5.68
C ALA A 137 -6.37 -26.50 -6.57
N SER A 138 -7.32 -27.27 -6.05
CA SER A 138 -8.05 -28.30 -6.82
C SER A 138 -8.88 -27.73 -7.97
N LEU A 139 -9.14 -26.42 -7.97
CA LEU A 139 -9.91 -25.75 -9.02
C LEU A 139 -9.09 -25.42 -10.26
N ALA A 140 -7.75 -25.45 -10.19
CA ALA A 140 -6.89 -24.85 -11.22
C ALA A 140 -5.68 -25.71 -11.55
N ASP A 141 -5.00 -25.35 -12.66
CA ASP A 141 -3.79 -26.01 -13.16
C ASP A 141 -2.52 -25.19 -12.82
N CYS A 142 -2.67 -23.87 -12.61
CA CYS A 142 -1.59 -22.95 -12.26
C CYS A 142 -2.13 -21.75 -11.46
N TYR A 143 -1.20 -20.95 -10.91
CA TYR A 143 -1.55 -19.85 -10.02
C TYR A 143 -0.89 -18.54 -10.45
N VAL A 144 -1.63 -17.45 -10.33
CA VAL A 144 -1.16 -16.07 -10.52
C VAL A 144 -1.50 -15.26 -9.28
N ASP A 145 -0.51 -14.64 -8.64
CA ASP A 145 -0.75 -13.61 -7.64
C ASP A 145 -0.67 -12.22 -8.27
N ASP A 146 -1.73 -11.44 -8.12
CA ASP A 146 -1.81 -10.05 -8.58
C ASP A 146 -2.36 -9.13 -7.48
N ALA A 147 -2.16 -9.51 -6.23
CA ALA A 147 -2.68 -8.84 -5.06
C ALA A 147 -1.59 -8.35 -4.12
N PHE A 148 -0.72 -7.43 -4.60
CA PHE A 148 0.42 -6.93 -3.82
C PHE A 148 0.04 -6.47 -2.41
N GLY A 149 -1.11 -5.79 -2.24
CA GLY A 149 -1.61 -5.36 -0.94
C GLY A 149 -1.87 -6.48 0.08
N SER A 150 -1.94 -7.72 -0.38
CA SER A 150 -2.13 -8.91 0.47
C SER A 150 -0.86 -9.76 0.65
N CYS A 151 0.21 -9.48 -0.11
CA CYS A 151 1.42 -10.30 -0.15
C CYS A 151 2.22 -10.34 1.16
N HIS A 152 2.00 -9.38 2.06
CA HIS A 152 2.64 -9.36 3.38
C HIS A 152 2.06 -10.40 4.36
N ARG A 153 1.05 -11.15 3.96
CA ARG A 153 0.37 -12.15 4.79
C ARG A 153 0.39 -13.52 4.13
N ALA A 154 0.86 -14.52 4.88
CA ALA A 154 0.75 -15.90 4.47
C ALA A 154 -0.69 -16.39 4.72
N HIS A 155 -1.57 -16.24 3.73
CA HIS A 155 -2.93 -16.76 3.74
C HIS A 155 -3.06 -17.94 2.78
N CYS A 156 -4.15 -18.72 2.87
CA CYS A 156 -4.39 -19.82 1.96
C CYS A 156 -4.35 -19.41 0.49
N SER A 157 -5.03 -18.29 0.15
CA SER A 157 -5.14 -17.81 -1.24
C SER A 157 -3.94 -17.02 -1.74
N THR A 158 -2.97 -16.65 -0.88
CA THR A 158 -1.75 -15.89 -1.26
C THR A 158 -0.49 -16.74 -1.25
N GLU A 159 -0.30 -17.59 -0.23
CA GLU A 159 0.90 -18.41 -0.05
C GLU A 159 0.59 -19.89 -0.02
N GLY A 160 -0.43 -20.30 0.77
CA GLY A 160 -0.71 -21.72 0.99
C GLY A 160 -1.01 -22.50 -0.29
N VAL A 161 -1.75 -21.89 -1.22
CA VAL A 161 -2.15 -22.49 -2.50
C VAL A 161 -0.94 -22.83 -3.40
N THR A 162 0.16 -22.08 -3.28
CA THR A 162 1.36 -22.29 -4.11
C THR A 162 2.08 -23.60 -3.82
N LYS A 163 1.80 -24.22 -2.68
CA LYS A 163 2.34 -25.54 -2.32
C LYS A 163 1.72 -26.70 -3.15
N PHE A 164 0.62 -26.41 -3.85
CA PHE A 164 -0.18 -27.42 -4.56
C PHE A 164 -0.39 -27.11 -6.04
N LEU A 165 0.08 -25.97 -6.51
CA LEU A 165 0.00 -25.55 -7.92
C LEU A 165 1.39 -25.23 -8.46
N SER A 166 1.60 -25.43 -9.75
CA SER A 166 2.80 -25.05 -10.49
C SER A 166 2.46 -24.90 -11.98
N PRO A 167 2.92 -23.84 -12.66
CA PRO A 167 3.72 -22.73 -12.12
C PRO A 167 2.91 -21.76 -11.27
N CYS A 168 3.61 -21.02 -10.38
CA CYS A 168 3.07 -19.94 -9.55
C CYS A 168 3.79 -18.64 -9.91
N VAL A 169 3.10 -17.69 -10.54
CA VAL A 169 3.74 -16.51 -11.11
C VAL A 169 3.10 -15.20 -10.68
N ALA A 170 3.80 -14.08 -10.87
CA ALA A 170 3.29 -12.75 -10.62
C ALA A 170 2.40 -12.27 -11.77
N GLY A 171 1.30 -11.58 -11.43
CA GLY A 171 0.57 -10.73 -12.36
C GLY A 171 1.30 -9.42 -12.64
N TYR A 172 0.76 -8.62 -13.57
CA TYR A 172 1.39 -7.35 -13.95
C TYR A 172 1.42 -6.31 -12.83
N LEU A 173 0.41 -6.32 -11.92
CA LEU A 173 0.39 -5.41 -10.80
C LEU A 173 1.57 -5.69 -9.85
N ILE A 174 1.75 -6.94 -9.44
CA ILE A 174 2.88 -7.34 -8.60
C ILE A 174 4.20 -7.12 -9.34
N GLY A 175 4.30 -7.49 -10.63
CA GLY A 175 5.48 -7.24 -11.43
C GLY A 175 5.90 -5.77 -11.41
N LYS A 176 4.96 -4.86 -11.65
CA LYS A 176 5.19 -3.40 -11.62
C LYS A 176 5.64 -2.91 -10.24
N GLU A 177 5.00 -3.38 -9.16
CA GLU A 177 5.41 -3.01 -7.79
C GLU A 177 6.84 -3.44 -7.48
N LEU A 178 7.19 -4.69 -7.83
CA LEU A 178 8.54 -5.21 -7.60
C LEU A 178 9.60 -4.51 -8.45
N ASP A 179 9.29 -4.23 -9.72
CA ASP A 179 10.22 -3.54 -10.62
C ASP A 179 10.51 -2.12 -10.13
N ILE A 180 9.48 -1.36 -9.76
CA ILE A 180 9.66 0.04 -9.38
C ILE A 180 10.22 0.16 -7.95
N MET A 181 9.56 -0.47 -6.97
CA MET A 181 10.00 -0.38 -5.57
C MET A 181 11.30 -1.16 -5.33
N GLY A 182 11.47 -2.32 -5.98
CA GLY A 182 12.67 -3.11 -5.86
C GLY A 182 13.88 -2.36 -6.39
N LYS A 183 13.79 -1.78 -7.62
CA LYS A 183 14.86 -0.95 -8.18
C LYS A 183 15.19 0.22 -7.27
N ALA A 184 14.18 0.91 -6.73
CA ALA A 184 14.37 2.06 -5.85
C ALA A 184 15.07 1.70 -4.52
N LEU A 185 14.88 0.49 -4.02
CA LEU A 185 15.49 0.04 -2.75
C LEU A 185 16.84 -0.64 -2.94
N GLU A 186 17.05 -1.36 -4.05
CA GLU A 186 18.26 -2.15 -4.28
C GLU A 186 19.32 -1.39 -5.07
N ASN A 187 18.90 -0.60 -6.07
CA ASN A 187 19.79 0.15 -6.96
C ASN A 187 19.16 1.49 -7.38
N PRO A 188 18.95 2.44 -6.43
CA PRO A 188 18.35 3.74 -6.73
C PRO A 188 19.23 4.61 -7.60
N ASP A 189 18.61 5.41 -8.47
CA ASP A 189 19.27 6.56 -9.06
C ASP A 189 19.46 7.63 -7.97
N ARG A 190 20.68 8.14 -7.79
CA ARG A 190 21.03 9.05 -6.69
C ARG A 190 21.09 10.52 -7.11
N PRO A 191 20.77 11.48 -6.23
CA PRO A 191 20.46 11.34 -4.81
C PRO A 191 19.12 10.61 -4.54
N PHE A 192 19.12 9.71 -3.54
CA PHE A 192 17.93 9.01 -3.08
C PHE A 192 17.39 9.65 -1.79
N VAL A 193 16.17 10.16 -1.87
CA VAL A 193 15.46 10.81 -0.76
C VAL A 193 14.30 9.95 -0.29
N ALA A 194 14.20 9.70 1.00
CA ALA A 194 13.00 9.14 1.61
C ALA A 194 12.28 10.20 2.45
N VAL A 195 10.97 10.28 2.30
CA VAL A 195 10.09 11.17 3.07
C VAL A 195 9.16 10.30 3.92
N LEU A 196 9.28 10.42 5.22
CA LEU A 196 8.47 9.69 6.19
C LEU A 196 7.65 10.66 7.03
N GLY A 197 6.36 10.39 7.14
CA GLY A 197 5.42 11.15 7.96
C GLY A 197 4.39 10.25 8.62
N GLY A 198 3.25 10.84 9.00
CA GLY A 198 2.18 10.15 9.70
C GLY A 198 2.22 10.38 11.22
N ALA A 199 1.28 9.76 11.96
CA ALA A 199 1.02 10.12 13.34
C ALA A 199 2.07 9.61 14.34
N LYS A 200 2.56 8.36 14.19
CA LYS A 200 3.36 7.68 15.22
C LYS A 200 4.69 7.16 14.68
N VAL A 201 5.77 7.47 15.38
CA VAL A 201 7.11 6.94 15.07
C VAL A 201 7.15 5.42 15.26
N ALA A 202 6.44 4.88 16.25
CA ALA A 202 6.42 3.45 16.54
C ALA A 202 6.00 2.58 15.34
N ASP A 203 5.16 3.12 14.46
CA ASP A 203 4.66 2.39 13.28
C ASP A 203 5.69 2.30 12.15
N LYS A 204 6.82 3.02 12.25
CA LYS A 204 7.84 3.14 11.20
C LYS A 204 9.27 2.87 11.64
N LEU A 205 9.48 2.28 12.82
CA LEU A 205 10.83 2.02 13.35
C LEU A 205 11.70 1.25 12.36
N ASN A 206 11.21 0.12 11.88
CA ASN A 206 11.96 -0.74 10.96
C ASN A 206 12.17 -0.08 9.59
N VAL A 207 11.21 0.75 9.16
CA VAL A 207 11.32 1.53 7.91
C VAL A 207 12.47 2.53 8.02
N ILE A 208 12.52 3.28 9.14
CA ILE A 208 13.59 4.25 9.40
C ILE A 208 14.95 3.55 9.40
N GLU A 209 15.08 2.44 10.14
CA GLU A 209 16.32 1.67 10.23
C GLU A 209 16.79 1.15 8.86
N ASN A 210 15.87 0.56 8.08
CA ASN A 210 16.21 0.03 6.75
C ASN A 210 16.57 1.14 5.76
N LEU A 211 15.82 2.26 5.77
CA LEU A 211 16.09 3.37 4.86
C LEU A 211 17.39 4.10 5.20
N LEU A 212 17.79 4.21 6.47
CA LEU A 212 19.09 4.75 6.87
C LEU A 212 20.29 3.95 6.34
N GLU A 213 20.09 2.72 5.87
CA GLU A 213 21.13 1.95 5.16
C GLU A 213 21.22 2.27 3.67
N LYS A 214 20.25 3.01 3.11
CA LYS A 214 20.03 3.10 1.66
C LYS A 214 19.99 4.51 1.09
N VAL A 215 19.49 5.49 1.85
CA VAL A 215 19.21 6.84 1.36
C VAL A 215 20.39 7.81 1.51
N ASP A 216 20.38 8.88 0.73
CA ASP A 216 21.28 10.03 0.90
C ASP A 216 20.65 11.07 1.83
N THR A 217 19.33 11.17 1.82
CA THR A 217 18.57 12.09 2.69
C THR A 217 17.31 11.40 3.22
N LEU A 218 17.09 11.52 4.53
CA LEU A 218 15.86 11.09 5.20
C LEU A 218 15.12 12.32 5.73
N ILE A 219 13.89 12.51 5.28
CA ILE A 219 13.01 13.60 5.70
C ILE A 219 11.97 13.03 6.66
N ILE A 220 11.82 13.63 7.84
CA ILE A 220 10.83 13.25 8.85
C ILE A 220 9.81 14.38 9.03
N GLY A 221 8.52 14.06 8.86
CA GLY A 221 7.41 15.00 9.09
C GLY A 221 6.24 14.35 9.84
N GLY A 222 5.10 15.03 9.85
CA GLY A 222 3.92 14.56 10.55
C GLY A 222 4.08 14.47 12.07
N GLY A 223 3.14 13.83 12.73
CA GLY A 223 3.14 13.66 14.20
C GLY A 223 4.36 12.93 14.74
N MET A 224 4.94 12.01 13.95
CA MET A 224 6.16 11.31 14.35
C MET A 224 7.37 12.23 14.53
N ALA A 225 7.41 13.40 13.89
CA ALA A 225 8.50 14.35 14.00
C ALA A 225 8.65 14.92 15.41
N TYR A 226 7.56 15.04 16.18
CA TYR A 226 7.63 15.61 17.53
C TYR A 226 8.42 14.74 18.51
N THR A 227 8.44 13.41 18.32
CA THR A 227 9.30 12.52 19.11
C THR A 227 10.78 12.77 18.79
N PHE A 228 11.14 13.04 17.54
CA PHE A 228 12.50 13.47 17.17
C PHE A 228 12.86 14.84 17.72
N LEU A 229 11.94 15.82 17.64
CA LEU A 229 12.17 17.17 18.20
C LEU A 229 12.35 17.09 19.73
N LYS A 230 11.58 16.27 20.42
CA LYS A 230 11.76 15.99 21.85
C LYS A 230 13.11 15.35 22.15
N ALA A 231 13.58 14.43 21.31
CA ALA A 231 14.89 13.81 21.42
C ALA A 231 16.04 14.83 21.26
N LYS A 232 15.83 15.91 20.49
CA LYS A 232 16.74 17.09 20.41
C LYS A 232 16.70 17.97 21.64
N GLY A 233 15.76 17.75 22.57
CA GLY A 233 15.59 18.58 23.78
C GLY A 233 14.55 19.70 23.64
N TYR A 234 13.78 19.75 22.54
CA TYR A 234 12.76 20.78 22.34
C TYR A 234 11.49 20.51 23.15
N GLY A 235 10.77 21.56 23.54
CA GLY A 235 9.41 21.46 24.02
C GLY A 235 8.46 21.21 22.85
N VAL A 236 7.53 20.25 22.98
CA VAL A 236 6.59 19.91 21.90
C VAL A 236 5.11 20.21 22.27
N GLY A 237 4.88 20.92 23.37
CA GLY A 237 3.53 21.29 23.82
C GLY A 237 2.62 20.08 24.01
N LYS A 238 1.40 20.15 23.45
CA LYS A 238 0.42 19.07 23.42
C LYS A 238 0.54 18.15 22.20
N SER A 239 1.56 18.35 21.34
CA SER A 239 1.76 17.56 20.13
C SER A 239 1.86 16.06 20.41
N LEU A 240 1.54 15.25 19.43
CA LEU A 240 1.70 13.80 19.49
C LEU A 240 3.13 13.44 19.92
N LEU A 241 3.27 12.67 20.99
CA LEU A 241 4.57 12.27 21.52
C LEU A 241 4.53 10.80 21.95
N ASP A 242 5.53 10.04 21.50
CA ASP A 242 5.82 8.71 22.03
C ASP A 242 7.07 8.79 22.92
N GLU A 243 6.83 8.98 24.23
CA GLU A 243 7.92 9.11 25.22
C GLU A 243 8.81 7.86 25.26
N THR A 244 8.26 6.69 24.94
CA THR A 244 9.00 5.41 24.96
C THR A 244 10.00 5.31 23.80
N LYS A 245 9.90 6.20 22.79
CA LYS A 245 10.72 6.20 21.57
C LYS A 245 11.72 7.37 21.49
N ILE A 246 11.79 8.22 22.50
CA ILE A 246 12.74 9.35 22.50
C ILE A 246 14.18 8.88 22.34
N GLU A 247 14.58 7.84 23.09
CA GLU A 247 15.93 7.29 22.99
C GLU A 247 16.20 6.64 21.62
N TYR A 248 15.20 5.94 21.08
CA TYR A 248 15.28 5.42 19.72
C TYR A 248 15.53 6.53 18.70
N CYS A 249 14.76 7.62 18.76
CA CYS A 249 14.95 8.77 17.86
C CYS A 249 16.34 9.40 17.98
N ARG A 250 16.87 9.49 19.21
CA ARG A 250 18.25 9.98 19.47
C ARG A 250 19.27 9.07 18.78
N ASN A 251 19.13 7.77 18.91
CA ASN A 251 20.02 6.80 18.29
C ASN A 251 19.94 6.84 16.75
N MET A 252 18.74 7.05 16.17
CA MET A 252 18.60 7.18 14.72
C MET A 252 19.23 8.48 14.18
N MET A 253 19.14 9.59 14.91
CA MET A 253 19.86 10.82 14.55
C MET A 253 21.38 10.61 14.58
N ALA A 254 21.92 9.99 15.64
CA ALA A 254 23.34 9.67 15.75
C ALA A 254 23.80 8.72 14.63
N LYS A 255 22.99 7.71 14.30
CA LYS A 255 23.26 6.75 13.21
C LYS A 255 23.28 7.47 11.84
N ALA A 256 22.37 8.42 11.62
CA ALA A 256 22.35 9.22 10.39
C ALA A 256 23.64 10.06 10.26
N ASP A 257 24.05 10.73 11.34
CA ASP A 257 25.29 11.53 11.38
C ASP A 257 26.53 10.66 11.13
N GLU A 258 26.62 9.49 11.78
CA GLU A 258 27.73 8.53 11.60
C GLU A 258 27.84 8.05 10.15
N LYS A 259 26.71 7.86 9.48
CA LYS A 259 26.66 7.43 8.08
C LYS A 259 26.76 8.56 7.06
N GLY A 260 26.80 9.82 7.51
CA GLY A 260 26.80 10.99 6.64
C GLY A 260 25.49 11.23 5.89
N ILE A 261 24.38 10.69 6.40
CA ILE A 261 23.05 10.85 5.83
C ILE A 261 22.44 12.15 6.33
N LYS A 262 21.88 12.94 5.42
CA LYS A 262 21.15 14.16 5.79
C LYS A 262 19.79 13.77 6.40
N LEU A 263 19.65 13.84 7.73
CA LEU A 263 18.37 13.68 8.40
C LEU A 263 17.74 15.05 8.60
N LEU A 264 16.65 15.34 7.88
CA LEU A 264 15.94 16.60 7.93
C LEU A 264 14.71 16.48 8.85
N LEU A 265 14.67 17.37 9.84
CA LEU A 265 13.56 17.54 10.77
C LEU A 265 12.91 18.91 10.54
N PRO A 266 11.64 19.09 10.95
CA PRO A 266 11.00 20.40 10.86
C PRO A 266 11.78 21.48 11.61
N ILE A 267 11.91 22.65 11.01
CA ILE A 267 12.54 23.85 11.59
C ILE A 267 11.49 24.88 12.02
N ASP A 268 10.27 24.77 11.52
CA ASP A 268 9.10 25.51 11.97
C ASP A 268 7.85 24.64 11.87
N ILE A 269 6.85 24.95 12.67
CA ILE A 269 5.64 24.13 12.87
C ILE A 269 4.42 25.03 12.82
N VAL A 270 3.35 24.55 12.19
CA VAL A 270 2.01 25.10 12.27
C VAL A 270 1.30 24.47 13.46
N CYS A 271 0.99 25.30 14.45
CA CYS A 271 0.36 24.89 15.70
C CYS A 271 -1.10 25.35 15.77
N ILE A 272 -1.91 24.57 16.50
CA ILE A 272 -3.29 24.89 16.84
C ILE A 272 -3.50 24.75 18.35
N LYS A 273 -4.54 25.38 18.88
CA LYS A 273 -4.88 25.30 20.29
C LYS A 273 -5.81 24.13 20.59
N ASP A 274 -6.84 23.98 19.75
CA ASP A 274 -7.87 22.95 19.89
C ASP A 274 -8.01 22.20 18.56
N PHE A 275 -8.02 20.86 18.61
CA PHE A 275 -8.13 20.02 17.43
C PHE A 275 -9.54 20.16 16.81
N PRO A 276 -9.66 20.33 15.48
CA PRO A 276 -10.95 20.58 14.83
C PRO A 276 -11.87 19.34 14.88
N ASP A 277 -13.14 19.57 15.20
CA ASP A 277 -14.20 18.58 15.13
C ASP A 277 -15.46 19.25 14.50
N PRO A 278 -15.87 18.83 13.27
CA PRO A 278 -15.27 17.78 12.44
C PRO A 278 -13.84 18.15 11.95
N ILE A 279 -13.11 17.15 11.48
CA ILE A 279 -11.67 17.28 11.13
C ILE A 279 -11.39 18.38 10.09
N ASP A 280 -12.33 18.66 9.20
CA ASP A 280 -12.28 19.67 8.14
C ASP A 280 -12.78 21.05 8.57
N ALA A 281 -13.18 21.23 9.84
CA ALA A 281 -13.62 22.51 10.35
C ALA A 281 -12.50 23.56 10.31
N ALA A 282 -12.87 24.83 10.13
CA ALA A 282 -11.93 25.94 10.15
C ALA A 282 -11.21 26.01 11.52
N VAL A 283 -9.89 26.19 11.49
CA VAL A 283 -9.06 26.27 12.69
C VAL A 283 -8.09 27.44 12.61
N GLU A 284 -7.90 28.16 13.73
CA GLU A 284 -6.89 29.19 13.86
C GLU A 284 -5.51 28.56 14.05
N THR A 285 -4.51 29.05 13.30
CA THR A 285 -3.17 28.51 13.34
C THR A 285 -2.15 29.57 13.72
N VAL A 286 -1.06 29.12 14.36
CA VAL A 286 0.12 29.94 14.64
C VAL A 286 1.35 29.17 14.14
N THR A 287 2.19 29.83 13.34
CA THR A 287 3.45 29.25 12.91
C THR A 287 4.56 29.70 13.85
N VAL A 288 5.31 28.74 14.38
CA VAL A 288 6.42 28.98 15.33
C VAL A 288 7.68 28.23 14.89
N ASP A 289 8.86 28.67 15.34
CA ASP A 289 10.08 27.86 15.21
C ASP A 289 9.92 26.53 15.98
N ALA A 290 10.51 25.46 15.50
CA ALA A 290 10.29 24.11 16.04
C ALA A 290 10.74 23.93 17.51
N ASP A 291 11.62 24.78 18.01
CA ASP A 291 12.07 24.82 19.41
C ASP A 291 11.19 25.72 20.31
N LYS A 292 10.12 26.33 19.74
CA LYS A 292 9.26 27.31 20.43
C LYS A 292 7.77 26.92 20.40
N ILE A 293 7.45 25.64 20.29
CA ILE A 293 6.05 25.19 20.35
C ILE A 293 5.45 25.55 21.72
N PRO A 294 4.35 26.32 21.77
CA PRO A 294 3.74 26.70 23.04
C PRO A 294 3.23 25.48 23.82
N ALA A 295 3.34 25.54 25.16
CA ALA A 295 2.97 24.42 26.02
C ALA A 295 1.47 24.04 25.95
N ASP A 296 0.60 24.98 25.58
CA ASP A 296 -0.85 24.83 25.46
C ASP A 296 -1.33 24.58 24.04
N MET A 297 -0.42 24.45 23.06
CA MET A 297 -0.72 24.17 21.65
C MET A 297 -0.13 22.84 21.19
N GLU A 298 -0.68 22.33 20.10
CA GLU A 298 -0.16 21.15 19.41
C GLU A 298 0.23 21.48 17.96
N GLY A 299 1.31 20.88 17.49
CA GLY A 299 1.72 20.97 16.10
C GLY A 299 0.91 20.02 15.22
N CYS A 300 0.41 20.52 14.09
CA CYS A 300 -0.44 19.77 13.17
C CYS A 300 0.01 19.79 11.71
N ASP A 301 0.97 20.63 11.36
CA ASP A 301 1.64 20.61 10.06
C ASP A 301 3.04 21.20 10.17
N ILE A 302 3.87 20.98 9.16
CA ILE A 302 5.16 21.67 9.02
C ILE A 302 4.95 23.12 8.56
N GLY A 303 5.83 24.01 9.01
CA GLY A 303 5.76 25.42 8.64
C GLY A 303 6.37 25.73 7.27
N PRO A 304 6.22 26.98 6.77
CA PRO A 304 6.66 27.36 5.44
C PRO A 304 8.18 27.25 5.21
N LYS A 305 9.01 27.52 6.21
CA LYS A 305 10.46 27.33 6.11
C LYS A 305 10.83 25.85 5.95
N THR A 306 10.11 24.98 6.64
CA THR A 306 10.27 23.52 6.51
C THR A 306 9.79 23.04 5.14
N CYS A 307 8.69 23.58 4.62
CA CYS A 307 8.22 23.29 3.26
C CYS A 307 9.29 23.60 2.22
N GLU A 308 9.94 24.78 2.30
CA GLU A 308 11.05 25.16 1.41
C GLU A 308 12.24 24.21 1.53
N LEU A 309 12.63 23.86 2.76
CA LEU A 309 13.74 22.96 3.05
C LEU A 309 13.50 21.57 2.44
N TYR A 310 12.30 21.01 2.64
CA TYR A 310 11.94 19.67 2.15
C TYR A 310 11.77 19.66 0.63
N ALA A 311 11.12 20.68 0.08
CA ALA A 311 10.96 20.82 -1.36
C ALA A 311 12.31 20.93 -2.08
N ALA A 312 13.29 21.65 -1.51
CA ALA A 312 14.63 21.75 -2.07
C ALA A 312 15.31 20.38 -2.13
N ALA A 313 15.25 19.59 -1.05
CA ALA A 313 15.84 18.26 -1.01
C ALA A 313 15.17 17.29 -2.01
N VAL A 314 13.83 17.38 -2.15
CA VAL A 314 13.07 16.58 -3.12
C VAL A 314 13.43 16.94 -4.56
N LYS A 315 13.57 18.23 -4.88
CA LYS A 315 13.90 18.70 -6.23
C LYS A 315 15.29 18.27 -6.71
N GLU A 316 16.24 18.11 -5.80
CA GLU A 316 17.60 17.65 -6.11
C GLU A 316 17.67 16.12 -6.30
N ALA A 317 16.65 15.39 -5.88
CA ALA A 317 16.62 13.93 -5.90
C ALA A 317 16.51 13.36 -7.33
N LYS A 318 16.97 12.11 -7.50
CA LYS A 318 16.69 11.27 -8.67
C LYS A 318 15.73 10.13 -8.34
N THR A 319 15.66 9.75 -7.08
CA THR A 319 14.67 8.79 -6.55
C THR A 319 14.07 9.37 -5.29
N VAL A 320 12.73 9.36 -5.18
CA VAL A 320 12.00 9.78 -3.98
C VAL A 320 11.00 8.71 -3.60
N ILE A 321 11.05 8.25 -2.36
CA ILE A 321 10.01 7.41 -1.76
C ILE A 321 9.32 8.21 -0.66
N TRP A 322 8.00 8.28 -0.68
CA TRP A 322 7.21 8.97 0.32
C TRP A 322 6.18 8.07 0.97
N ASN A 323 6.17 8.02 2.31
CA ASN A 323 5.22 7.26 3.10
C ASN A 323 4.77 8.04 4.35
N GLY A 324 3.54 8.53 4.36
CA GLY A 324 2.89 9.26 5.44
C GLY A 324 2.88 10.79 5.25
N PRO A 325 1.75 11.46 5.51
CA PRO A 325 1.59 12.90 5.32
C PRO A 325 2.44 13.72 6.30
N MET A 326 2.66 14.99 5.94
CA MET A 326 3.46 15.93 6.76
C MET A 326 2.64 16.63 7.83
N GLY A 327 1.32 16.64 7.69
CA GLY A 327 0.36 17.26 8.59
C GLY A 327 -1.00 16.62 8.52
N VAL A 328 -2.03 17.24 9.11
CA VAL A 328 -3.43 16.80 9.08
C VAL A 328 -4.04 17.22 7.74
N PHE A 329 -3.70 16.50 6.68
CA PHE A 329 -4.03 16.85 5.29
C PHE A 329 -5.53 16.83 4.98
N GLU A 330 -6.34 16.18 5.81
CA GLU A 330 -7.80 16.18 5.74
C GLU A 330 -8.39 17.57 6.05
N ASN A 331 -7.64 18.42 6.77
CA ASN A 331 -8.01 19.79 7.02
C ASN A 331 -7.30 20.73 6.04
N PRO A 332 -8.06 21.52 5.23
CA PRO A 332 -7.45 22.41 4.25
C PRO A 332 -6.43 23.42 4.80
N THR A 333 -6.61 23.83 6.07
CA THR A 333 -5.70 24.79 6.73
C THR A 333 -4.39 24.12 7.17
N LEU A 334 -4.39 22.81 7.38
CA LEU A 334 -3.27 22.01 7.90
C LEU A 334 -2.65 21.07 6.85
N ALA A 335 -2.98 21.28 5.56
CA ALA A 335 -2.55 20.45 4.44
C ALA A 335 -1.35 21.04 3.68
N ALA A 336 -0.91 22.24 4.02
CA ALA A 336 0.09 22.98 3.24
C ALA A 336 1.44 22.25 3.16
N GLY A 337 1.89 21.63 4.24
CA GLY A 337 3.13 20.86 4.28
C GLY A 337 3.08 19.63 3.39
N THR A 338 1.97 18.89 3.44
CA THR A 338 1.76 17.72 2.59
C THR A 338 1.68 18.12 1.11
N LEU A 339 0.98 19.21 0.79
CA LEU A 339 0.91 19.75 -0.56
C LEU A 339 2.29 20.19 -1.08
N ALA A 340 3.10 20.86 -0.25
CA ALA A 340 4.43 21.34 -0.66
C ALA A 340 5.35 20.16 -1.07
N VAL A 341 5.34 19.08 -0.32
CA VAL A 341 6.10 17.87 -0.66
C VAL A 341 5.55 17.21 -1.94
N ALA A 342 4.22 17.04 -2.04
CA ALA A 342 3.57 16.47 -3.22
C ALA A 342 3.88 17.28 -4.49
N GLN A 343 3.80 18.61 -4.40
CA GLN A 343 4.11 19.51 -5.52
C GLN A 343 5.59 19.44 -5.92
N ALA A 344 6.51 19.41 -4.94
CA ALA A 344 7.93 19.28 -5.22
C ALA A 344 8.25 17.96 -5.95
N MET A 345 7.59 16.85 -5.56
CA MET A 345 7.70 15.57 -6.27
C MET A 345 7.12 15.65 -7.69
N ALA A 346 5.95 16.28 -7.84
CA ALA A 346 5.27 16.44 -9.14
C ALA A 346 6.06 17.31 -10.14
N ASP A 347 6.85 18.25 -9.63
CA ASP A 347 7.67 19.18 -10.42
C ASP A 347 9.11 18.70 -10.63
N SER A 348 9.48 17.54 -10.05
CA SER A 348 10.82 16.97 -10.17
C SER A 348 10.92 16.00 -11.34
N ASP A 349 12.14 15.78 -11.85
CA ASP A 349 12.47 14.72 -12.82
C ASP A 349 12.81 13.39 -12.12
N ALA A 350 12.55 13.25 -10.83
CA ALA A 350 12.85 12.06 -10.07
C ALA A 350 11.88 10.92 -10.35
N VAL A 351 12.32 9.69 -10.13
CA VAL A 351 11.41 8.55 -9.94
C VAL A 351 10.70 8.74 -8.61
N THR A 352 9.40 9.04 -8.64
CA THR A 352 8.59 9.37 -7.47
C THR A 352 7.64 8.23 -7.11
N ILE A 353 7.80 7.70 -5.90
CA ILE A 353 7.06 6.53 -5.40
C ILE A 353 6.28 6.92 -4.15
N ILE A 354 4.97 6.73 -4.20
CA ILE A 354 4.08 6.96 -3.07
C ILE A 354 3.74 5.61 -2.43
N GLY A 355 4.07 5.44 -1.16
CA GLY A 355 3.70 4.28 -0.35
C GLY A 355 2.73 4.64 0.76
N GLY A 356 1.83 3.71 1.10
CA GLY A 356 0.85 3.91 2.16
C GLY A 356 -0.45 4.58 1.72
N GLY A 357 -1.53 4.22 2.40
CA GLY A 357 -2.88 4.65 2.05
C GLY A 357 -3.11 6.16 2.20
N ASP A 358 -2.60 6.75 3.30
CA ASP A 358 -2.81 8.17 3.60
C ASP A 358 -2.05 9.08 2.62
N SER A 359 -0.81 8.71 2.26
CA SER A 359 -0.03 9.46 1.25
C SER A 359 -0.68 9.38 -0.12
N ALA A 360 -1.16 8.19 -0.51
CA ALA A 360 -1.88 8.00 -1.76
C ALA A 360 -3.17 8.83 -1.79
N ALA A 361 -3.95 8.81 -0.70
CA ALA A 361 -5.16 9.59 -0.57
C ALA A 361 -4.88 11.11 -0.65
N ALA A 362 -3.83 11.59 0.03
CA ALA A 362 -3.42 12.99 0.00
C ALA A 362 -3.06 13.46 -1.41
N VAL A 363 -2.19 12.71 -2.12
CA VAL A 363 -1.76 13.04 -3.48
C VAL A 363 -2.94 13.04 -4.47
N GLU A 364 -3.87 12.11 -4.33
CA GLU A 364 -5.09 12.03 -5.14
C GLU A 364 -6.04 13.21 -4.84
N GLN A 365 -6.27 13.53 -3.57
CA GLN A 365 -7.09 14.66 -3.14
C GLN A 365 -6.54 15.99 -3.69
N MET A 366 -5.22 16.10 -3.79
CA MET A 366 -4.52 17.28 -4.34
C MET A 366 -4.47 17.30 -5.87
N GLY A 367 -4.99 16.29 -6.55
CA GLY A 367 -4.99 16.20 -8.02
C GLY A 367 -3.61 15.99 -8.64
N LEU A 368 -2.66 15.45 -7.88
CA LEU A 368 -1.28 15.23 -8.31
C LEU A 368 -0.94 13.76 -8.59
N GLY A 369 -1.92 12.84 -8.49
CA GLY A 369 -1.71 11.41 -8.66
C GLY A 369 -1.07 11.03 -9.99
N ASP A 370 -1.54 11.60 -11.08
CA ASP A 370 -1.05 11.31 -12.44
C ASP A 370 0.37 11.84 -12.70
N LYS A 371 0.91 12.69 -11.83
CA LYS A 371 2.27 13.22 -11.91
C LYS A 371 3.28 12.37 -11.17
N MET A 372 2.85 11.40 -10.38
CA MET A 372 3.73 10.46 -9.69
C MET A 372 4.11 9.31 -10.60
N THR A 373 5.38 8.89 -10.54
CA THR A 373 5.83 7.71 -11.31
C THR A 373 5.09 6.45 -10.88
N HIS A 374 4.84 6.30 -9.58
CA HIS A 374 4.14 5.16 -9.03
C HIS A 374 3.44 5.48 -7.71
N ILE A 375 2.16 5.10 -7.63
CA ILE A 375 1.41 5.06 -6.37
C ILE A 375 1.18 3.59 -6.05
N SER A 376 1.85 3.10 -5.00
CA SER A 376 1.75 1.70 -4.61
C SER A 376 0.34 1.36 -4.13
N THR A 377 -0.16 0.24 -4.61
CA THR A 377 -1.44 -0.33 -4.17
C THR A 377 -1.31 -1.16 -2.89
N GLY A 378 -0.08 -1.34 -2.41
CA GLY A 378 0.27 -2.30 -1.38
C GLY A 378 -0.16 -1.95 0.04
N GLY A 379 -0.36 -0.67 0.37
CA GLY A 379 -0.70 -0.27 1.74
C GLY A 379 0.29 -0.83 2.78
N GLY A 380 -0.16 -1.77 3.62
CA GLY A 380 0.69 -2.45 4.60
C GLY A 380 1.82 -3.28 3.98
N ALA A 381 1.58 -3.90 2.83
CA ALA A 381 2.62 -4.65 2.12
C ALA A 381 3.76 -3.74 1.62
N SER A 382 3.41 -2.53 1.12
CA SER A 382 4.43 -1.53 0.76
C SER A 382 5.27 -1.12 1.96
N LEU A 383 4.65 -0.93 3.13
CA LEU A 383 5.35 -0.57 4.35
C LEU A 383 6.33 -1.67 4.76
N GLU A 384 5.87 -2.93 4.81
CA GLU A 384 6.72 -4.07 5.15
C GLU A 384 7.84 -4.30 4.11
N TYR A 385 7.58 -4.00 2.84
CA TYR A 385 8.61 -4.03 1.80
C TYR A 385 9.68 -2.95 2.04
N LEU A 386 9.27 -1.73 2.43
CA LEU A 386 10.18 -0.65 2.83
C LEU A 386 10.98 -0.98 4.10
N GLU A 387 10.44 -1.82 4.99
CA GLU A 387 11.16 -2.37 6.14
C GLU A 387 12.24 -3.41 5.75
N GLY A 388 12.31 -3.81 4.49
CA GLY A 388 13.20 -4.87 4.01
C GLY A 388 12.72 -6.27 4.33
N LYS A 389 11.46 -6.44 4.72
CA LYS A 389 10.87 -7.75 5.00
C LYS A 389 10.60 -8.53 3.71
N VAL A 390 10.77 -9.83 3.80
CA VAL A 390 10.33 -10.76 2.75
C VAL A 390 8.82 -10.88 2.81
N LEU A 391 8.15 -10.57 1.71
CA LEU A 391 6.69 -10.71 1.59
C LEU A 391 6.33 -12.16 1.22
N PRO A 392 5.59 -12.91 2.08
CA PRO A 392 5.29 -14.32 1.82
C PRO A 392 4.64 -14.59 0.47
N GLY A 393 3.65 -13.75 0.06
CA GLY A 393 2.95 -13.89 -1.22
C GLY A 393 3.85 -13.60 -2.44
N VAL A 394 4.99 -12.92 -2.25
CA VAL A 394 5.98 -12.74 -3.31
C VAL A 394 7.03 -13.86 -3.26
N ALA A 395 7.49 -14.23 -2.07
CA ALA A 395 8.55 -15.21 -1.89
C ALA A 395 8.16 -16.59 -2.45
N CYS A 396 6.89 -16.95 -2.34
CA CYS A 396 6.36 -18.24 -2.80
C CYS A 396 6.19 -18.36 -4.32
N LEU A 397 6.38 -17.28 -5.10
CA LEU A 397 6.30 -17.30 -6.56
C LEU A 397 7.61 -17.81 -7.18
N ASP A 398 7.48 -18.47 -8.34
CA ASP A 398 8.59 -19.02 -9.09
C ASP A 398 9.55 -17.93 -9.59
N GLU A 399 10.82 -18.25 -9.67
CA GLU A 399 11.90 -17.38 -10.12
C GLU A 399 12.24 -17.66 -11.59
N LYS A 400 12.70 -16.59 -12.30
CA LYS A 400 13.19 -16.71 -13.70
C LYS A 400 14.52 -17.42 -13.76
#